data_9fc546d7278176d07f492d53d136ae7d
#
_entry.id   9fc546d7278176d07f492d53d136ae7d
#
_cell.length_a   1.000
_cell.length_b   1.000
_cell.length_c   1.000
_cell.angle_alpha   90.00
_cell.angle_beta   90.00
_cell.angle_gamma   90.00
#
_symmetry.space_group_name_H-M   'P 1'
#
loop_
_entity.id
_entity.type
_entity.pdbx_description
1 polymer ?
#
loop_
_entity_poly.entity_id
_entity_poly.type
_entity_poly.pdbx_seq_one_letter_code
_entity_poly.pdbx_strand_id
1 'polypeptide(L)'
;MKILFASSEAHPLIKTGGLADVAGSLPRAILNQKQDIRLIVPAYRSVLQQADNLHFAAHLDLSGISDPVRVLTGRLPGSNVRLYLVDSPRHFDRAGNPYTSADGAEWPDNAERFTAFCRAIHAIATDAAGFDWQPDIVHCNDWQTGLVPAMLKEAPSAPACVFTIHNLAYQGLFDFTTFNALQLPKQWWSMDA
;
A
#
# COMPACT_ATOMS: atom_id res chain seq x y z
N MET A 1 6.54 -14.02 -14.09
CA MET A 1 5.39 -13.65 -13.23
C MET A 1 5.36 -12.15 -13.08
N LYS A 2 4.17 -11.59 -12.94
CA LYS A 2 3.92 -10.19 -12.59
C LYS A 2 3.61 -10.09 -11.10
N ILE A 3 4.35 -9.28 -10.36
CA ILE A 3 4.24 -9.21 -8.90
C ILE A 3 4.00 -7.76 -8.49
N LEU A 4 2.93 -7.51 -7.73
CA LEU A 4 2.69 -6.25 -7.06
C LEU A 4 3.17 -6.36 -5.61
N PHE A 5 4.29 -5.72 -5.28
CA PHE A 5 4.87 -5.71 -3.94
C PHE A 5 4.35 -4.48 -3.20
N ALA A 6 3.49 -4.69 -2.20
CA ALA A 6 2.84 -3.62 -1.45
C ALA A 6 3.50 -3.42 -0.09
N SER A 7 3.91 -2.19 0.20
CA SER A 7 4.57 -1.82 1.45
C SER A 7 4.24 -0.38 1.86
N SER A 8 4.16 -0.14 3.16
CA SER A 8 3.98 1.22 3.70
C SER A 8 5.24 2.07 3.67
N GLU A 9 6.40 1.46 3.51
CA GLU A 9 7.69 2.13 3.40
C GLU A 9 8.63 1.38 2.46
N ALA A 10 9.62 2.08 1.90
CA ALA A 10 10.66 1.49 1.06
C ALA A 10 11.90 2.38 1.02
N HIS A 11 13.05 1.83 1.33
CA HIS A 11 14.33 2.53 1.17
C HIS A 11 14.69 2.67 -0.33
N PRO A 12 15.18 3.83 -0.80
CA PRO A 12 15.59 5.02 -0.05
C PRO A 12 14.49 6.08 0.11
N LEU A 13 13.27 5.86 -0.34
CA LEU A 13 12.20 6.86 -0.36
C LEU A 13 11.73 7.25 1.05
N ILE A 14 11.53 6.26 1.91
CA ILE A 14 11.12 6.46 3.29
C ILE A 14 11.49 5.24 4.13
N LYS A 15 12.00 5.46 5.34
CA LYS A 15 12.42 4.41 6.25
C LYS A 15 12.15 4.79 7.69
N THR A 16 11.44 3.92 8.41
CA THR A 16 11.30 3.97 9.88
C THR A 16 11.87 2.72 10.54
N GLY A 17 11.83 1.58 9.85
CA GLY A 17 12.26 0.29 10.37
C GLY A 17 12.85 -0.65 9.32
N GLY A 18 12.95 -1.94 9.67
CA GLY A 18 13.51 -2.98 8.81
C GLY A 18 12.65 -3.31 7.58
N LEU A 19 11.32 -3.05 7.65
CA LEU A 19 10.43 -3.22 6.50
C LEU A 19 10.93 -2.45 5.27
N ALA A 20 11.39 -1.20 5.46
CA ALA A 20 11.88 -0.37 4.38
C ALA A 20 13.09 -0.98 3.66
N ASP A 21 14.00 -1.63 4.41
CA ASP A 21 15.18 -2.28 3.83
C ASP A 21 14.77 -3.46 2.95
N VAL A 22 13.81 -4.27 3.42
CA VAL A 22 13.26 -5.38 2.63
C VAL A 22 12.54 -4.87 1.39
N ALA A 23 11.66 -3.86 1.53
CA ALA A 23 10.92 -3.29 0.41
C ALA A 23 11.82 -2.55 -0.60
N GLY A 24 12.97 -2.07 -0.17
CA GLY A 24 13.99 -1.48 -1.05
C GLY A 24 14.89 -2.51 -1.75
N SER A 25 15.07 -3.71 -1.19
CA SER A 25 16.03 -4.69 -1.68
C SER A 25 15.38 -5.90 -2.36
N LEU A 26 14.35 -6.50 -1.76
CA LEU A 26 13.70 -7.71 -2.30
C LEU A 26 13.11 -7.52 -3.70
N PRO A 27 12.40 -6.41 -4.01
CA PRO A 27 11.93 -6.17 -5.36
C PRO A 27 13.06 -6.10 -6.40
N ARG A 28 14.23 -5.54 -6.03
CA ARG A 28 15.42 -5.52 -6.90
C ARG A 28 15.95 -6.92 -7.17
N ALA A 29 16.02 -7.76 -6.12
CA ALA A 29 16.48 -9.14 -6.25
C ALA A 29 15.54 -9.96 -7.15
N ILE A 30 14.21 -9.78 -6.98
CA ILE A 30 13.21 -10.45 -7.81
C ILE A 30 13.25 -9.96 -9.27
N LEU A 31 13.45 -8.66 -9.50
CA LEU A 31 13.62 -8.10 -10.85
C LEU A 31 14.86 -8.70 -11.54
N ASN A 32 15.95 -8.89 -10.81
CA ASN A 32 17.17 -9.53 -11.33
C ASN A 32 16.95 -11.00 -11.73
N GLN A 33 15.93 -11.66 -11.15
CA GLN A 33 15.45 -12.98 -11.57
C GLN A 33 14.49 -12.92 -12.77
N LYS A 34 14.47 -11.78 -13.49
CA LYS A 34 13.65 -11.54 -14.70
C LYS A 34 12.13 -11.64 -14.45
N GLN A 35 11.68 -11.37 -13.23
CA GLN A 35 10.26 -11.22 -12.94
C GLN A 35 9.82 -9.77 -13.16
N ASP A 36 8.59 -9.54 -13.63
CA ASP A 36 8.00 -8.19 -13.75
C ASP A 36 7.41 -7.79 -12.39
N ILE A 37 8.21 -7.16 -11.56
CA ILE A 37 7.80 -6.69 -10.23
C ILE A 37 7.61 -5.18 -10.23
N ARG A 38 6.54 -4.73 -9.59
CA ARG A 38 6.25 -3.33 -9.30
C ARG A 38 6.07 -3.13 -7.81
N LEU A 39 6.70 -2.11 -7.26
CA LEU A 39 6.56 -1.70 -5.87
C LEU A 39 5.44 -0.67 -5.77
N ILE A 40 4.53 -0.82 -4.80
CA ILE A 40 3.51 0.18 -4.49
C ILE A 40 3.66 0.65 -3.05
N VAL A 41 3.72 1.98 -2.88
CA VAL A 41 3.83 2.66 -1.58
C VAL A 41 2.93 3.89 -1.53
N PRO A 42 2.53 4.38 -0.33
CA PRO A 42 1.84 5.65 -0.22
C PRO A 42 2.74 6.82 -0.64
N ALA A 43 2.15 7.84 -1.27
CA ALA A 43 2.85 9.05 -1.67
C ALA A 43 2.96 10.03 -0.50
N TYR A 44 3.73 9.65 0.54
CA TYR A 44 4.02 10.58 1.63
C TYR A 44 4.74 11.82 1.10
N ARG A 45 4.62 12.96 1.82
CA ARG A 45 5.30 14.21 1.45
C ARG A 45 6.78 14.02 1.16
N SER A 46 7.49 13.29 2.02
CA SER A 46 8.92 13.00 1.83
C SER A 46 9.20 12.12 0.62
N VAL A 47 8.31 11.19 0.28
CA VAL A 47 8.41 10.32 -0.89
C VAL A 47 8.27 11.12 -2.17
N LEU A 48 7.28 12.03 -2.24
CA LEU A 48 7.09 12.92 -3.40
C LEU A 48 8.28 13.84 -3.64
N GLN A 49 8.99 14.23 -2.57
CA GLN A 49 10.19 15.07 -2.67
C GLN A 49 11.44 14.31 -3.14
N GLN A 50 11.49 13.00 -2.96
CA GLN A 50 12.65 12.15 -3.26
C GLN A 50 12.49 11.34 -4.54
N ALA A 51 11.25 11.13 -4.99
CA ALA A 51 10.99 10.35 -6.21
C ALA A 51 11.11 11.23 -7.44
N ASP A 52 11.93 10.77 -8.39
CA ASP A 52 12.17 11.48 -9.67
C ASP A 52 11.23 10.96 -10.77
N ASN A 53 10.99 11.85 -11.75
CA ASN A 53 10.29 11.50 -13.00
C ASN A 53 8.93 10.84 -12.76
N LEU A 54 8.14 11.40 -11.83
CA LEU A 54 6.80 10.95 -11.57
C LEU A 54 5.85 11.36 -12.69
N HIS A 55 5.04 10.42 -13.14
CA HIS A 55 3.99 10.63 -14.14
C HIS A 55 2.64 10.20 -13.58
N PHE A 56 1.60 10.95 -13.91
CA PHE A 56 0.23 10.52 -13.62
C PHE A 56 -0.11 9.25 -14.41
N ALA A 57 -0.73 8.28 -13.75
CA ALA A 57 -1.13 7.02 -14.35
C ALA A 57 -2.65 6.80 -14.35
N ALA A 58 -3.32 7.05 -13.23
CA ALA A 58 -4.76 6.85 -13.12
C ALA A 58 -5.39 7.66 -11.99
N HIS A 59 -6.70 7.91 -12.10
CA HIS A 59 -7.56 8.22 -10.98
C HIS A 59 -8.20 6.94 -10.45
N LEU A 60 -8.34 6.86 -9.13
CA LEU A 60 -9.05 5.76 -8.47
C LEU A 60 -10.28 6.28 -7.75
N ASP A 61 -11.44 5.71 -8.08
CA ASP A 61 -12.67 5.89 -7.32
C ASP A 61 -12.73 4.79 -6.27
N LEU A 62 -12.44 5.13 -5.03
CA LEU A 62 -12.37 4.17 -3.93
C LEU A 62 -13.61 4.28 -3.04
N SER A 63 -14.31 3.18 -2.84
CA SER A 63 -15.49 3.14 -1.97
C SER A 63 -15.17 3.69 -0.57
N GLY A 64 -16.01 4.58 -0.05
CA GLY A 64 -15.84 5.21 1.24
C GLY A 64 -14.74 6.27 1.33
N ILE A 65 -14.11 6.63 0.22
CA ILE A 65 -13.12 7.72 0.12
C ILE A 65 -13.70 8.79 -0.80
N SER A 66 -14.00 9.95 -0.25
CA SER A 66 -14.60 11.06 -1.00
C SER A 66 -13.59 11.92 -1.76
N ASP A 67 -12.34 11.92 -1.30
CA ASP A 67 -11.28 12.72 -1.90
C ASP A 67 -10.65 11.99 -3.09
N PRO A 68 -10.21 12.73 -4.12
CA PRO A 68 -9.55 12.14 -5.26
C PRO A 68 -8.29 11.36 -4.85
N VAL A 69 -8.19 10.10 -5.28
CA VAL A 69 -6.97 9.30 -5.15
C VAL A 69 -6.37 9.11 -6.53
N ARG A 70 -5.06 9.37 -6.63
CA ARG A 70 -4.31 9.24 -7.88
C ARG A 70 -3.26 8.16 -7.74
N VAL A 71 -2.92 7.54 -8.84
CA VAL A 71 -1.72 6.72 -8.94
C VAL A 71 -0.69 7.45 -9.77
N LEU A 72 0.49 7.67 -9.19
CA LEU A 72 1.64 8.15 -9.92
C LEU A 72 2.59 6.98 -10.18
N THR A 73 3.30 7.03 -11.31
CA THR A 73 4.31 6.03 -11.66
C THR A 73 5.68 6.66 -11.76
N GLY A 74 6.69 5.86 -11.46
CA GLY A 74 8.09 6.24 -11.57
C GLY A 74 9.00 5.01 -11.42
N ARG A 75 10.18 5.24 -10.88
CA ARG A 75 11.14 4.19 -10.55
C ARG A 75 11.65 4.37 -9.13
N LEU A 76 11.92 3.24 -8.48
CA LEU A 76 12.60 3.26 -7.19
C LEU A 76 14.02 3.81 -7.40
N PRO A 77 14.44 4.87 -6.68
CA PRO A 77 15.74 5.50 -6.86
C PRO A 77 16.90 4.48 -6.81
N GLY A 78 17.84 4.64 -7.73
CA GLY A 78 18.97 3.70 -7.87
C GLY A 78 18.59 2.28 -8.32
N SER A 79 17.41 2.11 -8.95
CA SER A 79 16.89 0.82 -9.38
C SER A 79 16.04 0.93 -10.65
N ASN A 80 15.87 -0.20 -11.35
CA ASN A 80 14.92 -0.34 -12.44
C ASN A 80 13.54 -0.85 -12.00
N VAL A 81 13.31 -1.05 -10.71
CA VAL A 81 12.01 -1.44 -10.17
C VAL A 81 10.99 -0.34 -10.48
N ARG A 82 9.91 -0.70 -11.14
CA ARG A 82 8.79 0.22 -11.39
C ARG A 82 8.08 0.54 -10.06
N LEU A 83 7.74 1.80 -9.89
CA LEU A 83 7.12 2.33 -8.68
C LEU A 83 5.71 2.82 -8.99
N TYR A 84 4.77 2.45 -8.14
CA TYR A 84 3.45 3.07 -8.01
C TYR A 84 3.38 3.84 -6.70
N LEU A 85 2.94 5.08 -6.76
CA LEU A 85 2.66 5.90 -5.58
C LEU A 85 1.16 6.14 -5.48
N VAL A 86 0.57 5.78 -4.36
CA VAL A 86 -0.84 6.09 -4.05
C VAL A 86 -0.90 7.50 -3.48
N ASP A 87 -1.27 8.44 -4.33
CA ASP A 87 -1.31 9.86 -4.01
C ASP A 87 -2.72 10.27 -3.58
N SER A 88 -2.87 10.40 -2.28
CA SER A 88 -4.04 10.91 -1.58
C SER A 88 -3.58 11.96 -0.58
N PRO A 89 -3.59 13.26 -0.93
CA PRO A 89 -3.02 14.32 -0.10
C PRO A 89 -3.62 14.37 1.31
N ARG A 90 -4.92 14.16 1.44
CA ARG A 90 -5.60 14.08 2.74
C ARG A 90 -4.95 13.04 3.66
N HIS A 91 -4.59 11.87 3.12
CA HIS A 91 -4.10 10.75 3.90
C HIS A 91 -2.57 10.77 4.08
N PHE A 92 -1.81 11.25 3.06
CA PHE A 92 -0.37 11.01 3.02
C PHE A 92 0.48 12.27 2.91
N ASP A 93 -0.06 13.44 2.52
CA ASP A 93 0.70 14.69 2.47
C ASP A 93 0.76 15.37 3.84
N ARG A 94 1.57 14.82 4.73
CA ARG A 94 1.71 15.28 6.13
C ARG A 94 3.16 15.41 6.54
N ALA A 95 3.42 16.30 7.51
CA ALA A 95 4.70 16.36 8.20
C ALA A 95 4.76 15.24 9.26
N GLY A 96 5.93 14.63 9.43
CA GLY A 96 6.12 13.50 10.34
C GLY A 96 6.57 12.24 9.58
N ASN A 97 6.44 11.09 10.23
CA ASN A 97 6.73 9.81 9.58
C ASN A 97 5.44 9.11 9.13
N PRO A 98 5.52 7.95 8.47
CA PRO A 98 4.34 7.21 8.02
C PRO A 98 3.28 6.94 9.09
N TYR A 99 3.66 6.81 10.35
CA TYR A 99 2.79 6.30 11.42
C TYR A 99 2.49 7.32 12.51
N THR A 100 3.37 8.32 12.69
CA THR A 100 3.29 9.30 13.75
C THR A 100 3.48 10.73 13.24
N SER A 101 2.86 11.67 13.93
CA SER A 101 3.07 13.09 13.75
C SER A 101 4.45 13.54 14.25
N ALA A 102 4.78 14.81 14.08
CA ALA A 102 6.09 15.36 14.44
C ALA A 102 6.38 15.33 15.95
N ASP A 103 5.34 15.27 16.79
CA ASP A 103 5.42 15.13 18.24
C ASP A 103 5.52 13.66 18.71
N GLY A 104 5.52 12.71 17.78
CA GLY A 104 5.64 11.28 18.06
C GLY A 104 4.33 10.57 18.38
N ALA A 105 3.19 11.28 18.41
CA ALA A 105 1.89 10.65 18.60
C ALA A 105 1.44 9.90 17.32
N GLU A 106 0.81 8.76 17.48
CA GLU A 106 0.20 8.06 16.35
C GLU A 106 -0.86 8.92 15.66
N TRP A 107 -0.93 8.85 14.34
CA TRP A 107 -1.98 9.50 13.59
C TRP A 107 -3.33 8.88 13.96
N PRO A 108 -4.32 9.67 14.44
CA PRO A 108 -5.60 9.12 14.90
C PRO A 108 -6.42 8.47 13.78
N ASP A 109 -6.12 8.80 12.53
CA ASP A 109 -6.76 8.26 11.34
C ASP A 109 -5.92 7.19 10.61
N ASN A 110 -4.95 6.55 11.28
CA ASN A 110 -4.14 5.49 10.69
C ASN A 110 -4.98 4.36 10.07
N ALA A 111 -6.11 4.00 10.70
CA ALA A 111 -7.03 3.02 10.16
C ALA A 111 -7.60 3.43 8.79
N GLU A 112 -8.08 4.68 8.66
CA GLU A 112 -8.62 5.23 7.41
C GLU A 112 -7.51 5.31 6.34
N ARG A 113 -6.35 5.82 6.70
CA ARG A 113 -5.20 6.00 5.81
C ARG A 113 -4.77 4.69 5.17
N PHE A 114 -4.56 3.66 5.97
CA PHE A 114 -4.10 2.38 5.44
C PHE A 114 -5.23 1.55 4.83
N THR A 115 -6.50 1.78 5.20
CA THR A 115 -7.65 1.26 4.45
C THR A 115 -7.71 1.87 3.04
N ALA A 116 -7.49 3.18 2.90
CA ALA A 116 -7.41 3.81 1.58
C ALA A 116 -6.27 3.23 0.73
N PHE A 117 -5.11 2.97 1.34
CA PHE A 117 -3.99 2.30 0.68
C PHE A 117 -4.34 0.88 0.23
N CYS A 118 -4.97 0.08 1.10
CA CYS A 118 -5.42 -1.28 0.75
C CYS A 118 -6.44 -1.28 -0.39
N ARG A 119 -7.39 -0.34 -0.40
CA ARG A 119 -8.36 -0.18 -1.49
C ARG A 119 -7.68 0.17 -2.81
N ALA A 120 -6.67 1.03 -2.79
CA ALA A 120 -5.88 1.36 -3.98
C ALA A 120 -5.11 0.13 -4.52
N ILE A 121 -4.48 -0.65 -3.63
CA ILE A 121 -3.81 -1.90 -4.00
C ILE A 121 -4.82 -2.87 -4.63
N HIS A 122 -5.98 -3.05 -4.02
CA HIS A 122 -7.05 -3.91 -4.53
C HIS A 122 -7.51 -3.46 -5.92
N ALA A 123 -7.78 -2.16 -6.12
CA ALA A 123 -8.22 -1.62 -7.42
C ALA A 123 -7.19 -1.87 -8.53
N ILE A 124 -5.89 -1.75 -8.22
CA ILE A 124 -4.81 -2.04 -9.17
C ILE A 124 -4.71 -3.55 -9.45
N ALA A 125 -4.88 -4.37 -8.41
CA ALA A 125 -4.75 -5.82 -8.52
C ALA A 125 -5.90 -6.49 -9.27
N THR A 126 -7.10 -5.88 -9.27
CA THR A 126 -8.33 -6.40 -9.91
C THR A 126 -8.72 -5.67 -11.19
N ASP A 127 -7.82 -4.88 -11.77
CA ASP A 127 -8.01 -4.08 -13.01
C ASP A 127 -9.03 -2.94 -12.90
N ALA A 128 -9.55 -2.66 -11.72
CA ALA A 128 -10.45 -1.51 -11.55
C ALA A 128 -9.74 -0.16 -11.78
N ALA A 129 -8.40 -0.15 -11.79
CA ALA A 129 -7.59 1.01 -12.14
C ALA A 129 -7.40 1.21 -13.66
N GLY A 130 -7.80 0.24 -14.50
CA GLY A 130 -7.70 0.29 -15.96
C GLY A 130 -6.26 0.28 -16.48
N PHE A 131 -5.36 -0.43 -15.81
CA PHE A 131 -3.98 -0.61 -16.28
C PHE A 131 -3.86 -1.79 -17.24
N ASP A 132 -3.03 -1.65 -18.29
CA ASP A 132 -2.62 -2.77 -19.17
C ASP A 132 -1.69 -3.77 -18.46
N TRP A 133 -1.75 -3.84 -17.15
CA TRP A 133 -0.92 -4.69 -16.34
C TRP A 133 -1.66 -5.17 -15.10
N GLN A 134 -1.82 -6.47 -14.98
CA GLN A 134 -2.38 -7.11 -13.79
C GLN A 134 -1.35 -8.02 -13.15
N PRO A 135 -1.23 -8.04 -11.83
CA PRO A 135 -0.32 -8.96 -11.14
C PRO A 135 -0.86 -10.39 -11.15
N ASP A 136 0.06 -11.36 -11.22
CA ASP A 136 -0.21 -12.76 -10.90
C ASP A 136 -0.23 -12.96 -9.37
N ILE A 137 0.56 -12.13 -8.66
CA ILE A 137 0.75 -12.20 -7.20
C ILE A 137 0.73 -10.78 -6.63
N VAL A 138 0.00 -10.59 -5.53
CA VAL A 138 0.13 -9.43 -4.63
C VAL A 138 0.90 -9.87 -3.38
N HIS A 139 2.06 -9.26 -3.14
CA HIS A 139 2.85 -9.49 -1.95
C HIS A 139 2.65 -8.34 -0.96
N CYS A 140 1.84 -8.60 0.05
CA CYS A 140 1.49 -7.67 1.12
C CYS A 140 2.49 -7.75 2.27
N ASN A 141 2.81 -6.61 2.88
CA ASN A 141 3.80 -6.51 3.96
C ASN A 141 3.24 -5.73 5.15
N ASP A 142 3.20 -6.38 6.31
CA ASP A 142 2.71 -5.88 7.59
C ASP A 142 1.25 -5.40 7.58
N TRP A 143 0.74 -5.00 8.75
CA TRP A 143 -0.67 -4.67 8.99
C TRP A 143 -1.21 -3.56 8.09
N GLN A 144 -0.36 -2.66 7.63
CA GLN A 144 -0.75 -1.55 6.74
C GLN A 144 -1.28 -2.04 5.39
N THR A 145 -1.01 -3.28 5.03
CA THR A 145 -1.55 -3.96 3.85
C THR A 145 -2.48 -5.12 4.22
N GLY A 146 -2.82 -5.25 5.50
CA GLY A 146 -3.50 -6.42 6.06
C GLY A 146 -4.93 -6.64 5.58
N LEU A 147 -5.63 -5.60 5.09
CA LEU A 147 -6.97 -5.75 4.52
C LEU A 147 -6.97 -6.26 3.07
N VAL A 148 -5.84 -6.17 2.36
CA VAL A 148 -5.76 -6.59 0.95
C VAL A 148 -6.11 -8.07 0.75
N PRO A 149 -5.58 -9.03 1.54
CA PRO A 149 -5.96 -10.44 1.39
C PRO A 149 -7.46 -10.68 1.52
N ALA A 150 -8.13 -10.02 2.48
CA ALA A 150 -9.57 -10.13 2.66
C ALA A 150 -10.35 -9.55 1.47
N MET A 151 -9.94 -8.38 0.97
CA MET A 151 -10.54 -7.74 -0.22
C MET A 151 -10.38 -8.63 -1.46
N LEU A 152 -9.20 -9.19 -1.69
CA LEU A 152 -8.91 -10.06 -2.84
C LEU A 152 -9.73 -11.35 -2.78
N LYS A 153 -9.98 -11.90 -1.57
CA LYS A 153 -10.77 -13.12 -1.40
C LYS A 153 -12.21 -12.97 -1.91
N GLU A 154 -12.76 -11.76 -1.89
CA GLU A 154 -14.12 -11.46 -2.37
C GLU A 154 -14.16 -11.12 -3.87
N ALA A 155 -13.03 -10.90 -4.51
CA ALA A 155 -12.97 -10.55 -5.92
C ALA A 155 -13.09 -11.78 -6.84
N PRO A 156 -13.89 -11.73 -7.92
CA PRO A 156 -14.14 -12.89 -8.79
C PRO A 156 -12.89 -13.44 -9.49
N SER A 157 -11.91 -12.60 -9.73
CA SER A 157 -10.66 -12.92 -10.44
C SER A 157 -9.49 -12.27 -9.74
N ALA A 158 -9.18 -12.75 -8.54
CA ALA A 158 -8.09 -12.22 -7.76
C ALA A 158 -6.75 -12.89 -8.07
N PRO A 159 -5.64 -12.14 -8.07
CA PRO A 159 -4.31 -12.72 -8.07
C PRO A 159 -4.05 -13.51 -6.77
N ALA A 160 -3.04 -14.38 -6.80
CA ALA A 160 -2.56 -15.01 -5.58
C ALA A 160 -2.04 -13.94 -4.59
N CYS A 161 -2.19 -14.21 -3.30
CA CYS A 161 -1.75 -13.28 -2.25
C CYS A 161 -0.70 -13.94 -1.36
N VAL A 162 0.40 -13.21 -1.12
CA VAL A 162 1.42 -13.54 -0.11
C VAL A 162 1.38 -12.45 0.94
N PHE A 163 1.35 -12.82 2.21
CA PHE A 163 1.38 -11.88 3.32
C PHE A 163 2.59 -12.15 4.21
N THR A 164 3.45 -11.13 4.36
CA THR A 164 4.65 -11.20 5.19
C THR A 164 4.50 -10.30 6.42
N ILE A 165 4.78 -10.85 7.59
CA ILE A 165 4.83 -10.12 8.86
C ILE A 165 6.30 -9.93 9.23
N HIS A 166 6.75 -8.68 9.29
CA HIS A 166 8.12 -8.32 9.67
C HIS A 166 8.25 -8.10 11.18
N ASN A 167 7.19 -7.56 11.81
CA ASN A 167 7.17 -7.36 13.25
C ASN A 167 5.79 -7.65 13.83
N LEU A 168 5.66 -8.78 14.51
CA LEU A 168 4.40 -9.25 15.10
C LEU A 168 3.88 -8.34 16.24
N ALA A 169 4.71 -7.46 16.80
CA ALA A 169 4.29 -6.50 17.81
C ALA A 169 3.34 -5.42 17.25
N TYR A 170 3.40 -5.15 15.95
CA TYR A 170 2.55 -4.16 15.29
C TYR A 170 1.47 -4.86 14.47
N GLN A 171 0.23 -4.88 14.97
CA GLN A 171 -0.87 -5.64 14.38
C GLN A 171 -1.97 -4.76 13.78
N GLY A 172 -1.95 -3.44 13.99
CA GLY A 172 -2.98 -2.54 13.49
C GLY A 172 -4.34 -2.83 14.11
N LEU A 173 -4.38 -2.94 15.44
CA LEU A 173 -5.60 -3.24 16.18
C LEU A 173 -6.45 -1.99 16.34
N PHE A 174 -7.69 -2.04 15.89
CA PHE A 174 -8.66 -0.96 15.97
C PHE A 174 -9.96 -1.48 16.56
N ASP A 175 -10.73 -0.59 17.18
CA ASP A 175 -12.00 -0.93 17.81
C ASP A 175 -13.15 -1.07 16.78
N PHE A 176 -14.29 -1.57 17.25
CA PHE A 176 -15.48 -1.76 16.44
C PHE A 176 -16.03 -0.44 15.86
N THR A 177 -15.89 0.67 16.58
CA THR A 177 -16.35 1.98 16.12
C THR A 177 -15.55 2.40 14.89
N THR A 178 -14.21 2.26 14.97
CA THR A 178 -13.31 2.50 13.85
C THR A 178 -13.61 1.57 12.68
N PHE A 179 -13.79 0.27 12.92
CA PHE A 179 -14.18 -0.70 11.89
C PHE A 179 -15.44 -0.28 11.13
N ASN A 180 -16.50 0.13 11.84
CA ASN A 180 -17.74 0.59 11.23
C ASN A 180 -17.54 1.86 10.39
N ALA A 181 -16.71 2.78 10.86
CA ALA A 181 -16.41 4.02 10.13
C ALA A 181 -15.68 3.75 8.80
N LEU A 182 -14.92 2.67 8.71
CA LEU A 182 -14.24 2.25 7.49
C LEU A 182 -15.17 1.65 6.43
N GLN A 183 -16.46 1.43 6.74
CA GLN A 183 -17.43 0.82 5.82
C GLN A 183 -16.96 -0.52 5.24
N LEU A 184 -16.33 -1.34 6.07
CA LEU A 184 -15.92 -2.70 5.72
C LEU A 184 -17.12 -3.67 5.84
N PRO A 185 -17.10 -4.81 5.13
CA PRO A 185 -18.13 -5.84 5.24
C PRO A 185 -18.28 -6.29 6.69
N LYS A 186 -19.51 -6.25 7.23
CA LYS A 186 -19.76 -6.57 8.65
C LYS A 186 -19.32 -7.98 9.05
N GLN A 187 -19.36 -8.93 8.13
CA GLN A 187 -18.92 -10.32 8.35
C GLN A 187 -17.41 -10.43 8.59
N TRP A 188 -16.62 -9.38 8.32
CA TRP A 188 -15.17 -9.38 8.61
C TRP A 188 -14.89 -9.08 10.09
N TRP A 189 -15.87 -8.56 10.81
CA TRP A 189 -15.76 -8.38 12.25
C TRP A 189 -16.16 -9.68 12.94
N SER A 190 -15.18 -10.52 13.28
CA SER A 190 -15.37 -11.78 14.01
C SER A 190 -14.36 -11.88 15.13
N MET A 191 -14.83 -12.42 16.26
CA MET A 191 -13.97 -12.79 17.40
C MET A 191 -13.40 -14.20 17.27
N ASP A 192 -13.87 -14.96 16.27
CA ASP A 192 -13.58 -16.39 16.07
C ASP A 192 -12.64 -16.61 14.86
N ALA A 193 -11.87 -15.58 14.43
CA ALA A 193 -10.99 -15.64 13.29
C ALA A 193 -9.60 -16.16 13.66
#